data_96bfb481ddb568e8edd8b721e03fcebd
#
_entry.id   96bfb481ddb568e8edd8b721e03fcebd
#
_cell.length_a   1.000
_cell.length_b   1.000
_cell.length_c   1.000
_cell.angle_alpha   90.00
_cell.angle_beta   90.00
_cell.angle_gamma   90.00
#
_symmetry.space_group_name_H-M   'P 1'
#
loop_
_entity.id
_entity.type
_entity.pdbx_description
1 polymer ?
#
loop_
_entity_poly.entity_id
_entity_poly.type
_entity_poly.pdbx_seq_one_letter_code
_entity_poly.pdbx_strand_id
1 'polypeptide(L)'
;NPSSNGTGVAIAVIGGVVVVGGVAAGVAVSRKRKREREAEGQEPQATLEELEAQASALLVRVDDDLRGSEQELGFAQAQFGAEAAEPFAQAIEEARAQLQAAFTLRQQLDDDIPDTPQQQREWLSEIIARCSGAKESLEAHTESFSRLREVEQRAPEVLTQLRDAVPGVEGRLAAGRNAMGELSTRYAE
;
A
#
# COMPACT_ATOMS: atom_id res chain seq x y z
N ASN A 1 -29.75 0.21 -48.85
CA ASN A 1 -28.50 0.55 -48.13
C ASN A 1 -28.74 0.38 -46.66
N PRO A 2 -28.07 -0.52 -45.95
CA PRO A 2 -28.13 -0.62 -44.50
C PRO A 2 -27.04 0.23 -43.90
N SER A 3 -27.44 1.16 -43.05
CA SER A 3 -26.57 1.93 -42.17
C SER A 3 -26.05 1.03 -41.05
N SER A 4 -24.76 0.88 -40.97
CA SER A 4 -24.02 0.22 -39.86
C SER A 4 -24.04 1.10 -38.60
N ASN A 5 -24.79 0.65 -37.60
CA ASN A 5 -24.65 1.20 -36.25
C ASN A 5 -23.36 0.61 -35.61
N GLY A 6 -22.30 1.40 -35.61
CA GLY A 6 -21.10 1.11 -34.84
C GLY A 6 -21.33 1.33 -33.34
N THR A 7 -21.46 0.25 -32.61
CA THR A 7 -21.48 0.29 -31.13
C THR A 7 -20.05 0.51 -30.65
N GLY A 8 -19.73 1.74 -30.26
CA GLY A 8 -18.45 2.09 -29.65
C GLY A 8 -18.35 1.52 -28.23
N VAL A 9 -17.39 0.65 -28.01
CA VAL A 9 -17.02 0.20 -26.66
C VAL A 9 -16.02 1.19 -26.10
N ALA A 10 -16.41 1.92 -25.07
CA ALA A 10 -15.49 2.76 -24.31
C ALA A 10 -14.87 1.94 -23.18
N ILE A 11 -13.55 1.81 -23.19
CA ILE A 11 -12.77 1.15 -22.12
C ILE A 11 -12.15 2.27 -21.29
N ALA A 12 -12.58 2.41 -20.05
CA ALA A 12 -11.92 3.26 -19.06
C ALA A 12 -11.16 2.39 -18.05
N VAL A 13 -9.87 2.58 -17.95
CA VAL A 13 -9.01 1.91 -16.96
C VAL A 13 -8.73 2.89 -15.83
N ILE A 14 -9.31 2.66 -14.67
CA ILE A 14 -8.98 3.35 -13.43
C ILE A 14 -8.74 2.28 -12.36
N GLY A 15 -7.49 2.20 -11.87
CA GLY A 15 -7.15 1.45 -10.67
C GLY A 15 -7.38 -0.07 -10.70
N GLY A 16 -6.92 -0.76 -11.75
CA GLY A 16 -6.79 -2.23 -11.73
C GLY A 16 -8.08 -3.04 -11.85
N VAL A 17 -9.24 -2.41 -12.09
CA VAL A 17 -10.51 -3.12 -12.32
C VAL A 17 -10.98 -2.86 -13.76
N VAL A 18 -11.10 -3.91 -14.57
CA VAL A 18 -11.65 -3.85 -15.92
C VAL A 18 -13.18 -4.01 -15.84
N VAL A 19 -13.93 -2.95 -16.14
CA VAL A 19 -15.38 -3.01 -16.25
C VAL A 19 -15.76 -3.00 -17.73
N VAL A 20 -16.29 -4.12 -18.21
CA VAL A 20 -16.88 -4.23 -19.56
C VAL A 20 -18.36 -3.89 -19.47
N GLY A 21 -18.74 -2.70 -19.91
CA GLY A 21 -20.12 -2.24 -19.95
C GLY A 21 -20.76 -2.41 -21.31
N GLY A 22 -21.72 -3.32 -21.45
CA GLY A 22 -22.62 -3.41 -22.58
C GLY A 22 -23.89 -2.60 -22.33
N VAL A 23 -24.25 -1.70 -23.24
CA VAL A 23 -25.50 -0.92 -23.19
C VAL A 23 -26.56 -1.68 -23.97
N ALA A 24 -27.51 -2.28 -23.28
CA ALA A 24 -28.90 -2.43 -23.75
C ALA A 24 -29.78 -3.08 -22.67
N ALA A 25 -30.75 -2.40 -22.22
CA ALA A 25 -32.08 -2.80 -21.75
C ALA A 25 -32.52 -1.88 -20.60
N GLY A 26 -33.21 -0.88 -21.01
CA GLY A 26 -33.66 0.22 -20.21
C GLY A 26 -34.82 -0.10 -19.29
N VAL A 27 -35.07 0.84 -18.47
CA VAL A 27 -36.29 1.32 -17.78
C VAL A 27 -36.94 0.38 -16.74
N ALA A 28 -37.07 -0.91 -16.92
CA ALA A 28 -37.65 -1.80 -15.91
C ALA A 28 -36.67 -2.14 -14.76
N VAL A 29 -35.37 -2.07 -15.03
CA VAL A 29 -34.30 -2.34 -14.07
C VAL A 29 -34.05 -1.15 -13.11
N SER A 30 -34.41 0.07 -13.52
CA SER A 30 -34.21 1.28 -12.71
C SER A 30 -35.02 1.30 -11.40
N ARG A 31 -36.23 0.76 -11.39
CA ARG A 31 -37.08 0.75 -10.19
C ARG A 31 -36.65 -0.35 -9.20
N LYS A 32 -36.17 -1.48 -9.72
CA LYS A 32 -35.64 -2.55 -8.86
C LYS A 32 -34.29 -2.15 -8.26
N ARG A 33 -33.41 -1.55 -9.07
CA ARG A 33 -32.11 -1.02 -8.58
C ARG A 33 -32.24 0.15 -7.61
N LYS A 34 -33.31 0.95 -7.72
CA LYS A 34 -33.54 2.03 -6.74
C LYS A 34 -33.98 1.48 -5.38
N ARG A 35 -34.79 0.41 -5.35
CA ARG A 35 -35.17 -0.28 -4.12
C ARG A 35 -34.03 -1.11 -3.54
N GLU A 36 -33.17 -1.69 -4.39
CA GLU A 36 -31.98 -2.40 -3.96
C GLU A 36 -30.92 -1.42 -3.43
N ARG A 37 -30.75 -0.23 -4.02
CA ARG A 37 -29.87 0.84 -3.51
C ARG A 37 -30.38 1.48 -2.22
N GLU A 38 -31.69 1.53 -2.02
CA GLU A 38 -32.28 2.02 -0.75
C GLU A 38 -32.21 0.93 0.34
N ALA A 39 -32.06 -0.35 -0.01
CA ALA A 39 -31.79 -1.46 0.89
C ALA A 39 -30.28 -1.74 1.09
N GLU A 40 -29.43 -1.41 0.11
CA GLU A 40 -27.97 -1.46 0.17
C GLU A 40 -27.36 -0.23 0.87
N GLY A 41 -28.15 0.75 1.24
CA GLY A 41 -27.68 2.02 1.85
C GLY A 41 -27.45 1.97 3.35
N GLN A 42 -27.68 0.86 4.02
CA GLN A 42 -27.26 0.63 5.40
C GLN A 42 -26.48 -0.69 5.43
N GLU A 43 -25.16 -0.60 5.29
CA GLU A 43 -24.32 -1.67 5.80
C GLU A 43 -24.74 -1.89 7.26
N PRO A 44 -25.01 -3.13 7.70
CA PRO A 44 -25.36 -3.39 9.08
C PRO A 44 -24.25 -2.83 9.95
N GLN A 45 -24.56 -1.75 10.69
CA GLN A 45 -23.58 -1.17 11.59
C GLN A 45 -23.15 -2.26 12.58
N ALA A 46 -21.84 -2.47 12.70
CA ALA A 46 -21.29 -3.43 13.64
C ALA A 46 -21.89 -3.23 15.02
N THR A 47 -22.20 -4.29 15.70
CA THR A 47 -22.68 -4.24 17.08
C THR A 47 -21.60 -3.71 18.02
N LEU A 48 -21.95 -3.23 19.20
CA LEU A 48 -20.95 -2.80 20.18
C LEU A 48 -20.02 -3.94 20.57
N GLU A 49 -20.54 -5.18 20.70
CA GLU A 49 -19.75 -6.37 20.99
C GLU A 49 -18.73 -6.67 19.89
N GLU A 50 -19.11 -6.54 18.62
CA GLU A 50 -18.20 -6.73 17.49
C GLU A 50 -17.11 -5.66 17.45
N LEU A 51 -17.46 -4.38 17.70
CA LEU A 51 -16.48 -3.29 17.79
C LEU A 51 -15.53 -3.49 18.97
N GLU A 52 -16.03 -3.92 20.11
CA GLU A 52 -15.22 -4.19 21.31
C GLU A 52 -14.24 -5.34 21.08
N ALA A 53 -14.70 -6.43 20.47
CA ALA A 53 -13.84 -7.56 20.11
C ALA A 53 -12.76 -7.14 19.11
N GLN A 54 -13.13 -6.36 18.09
CA GLN A 54 -12.19 -5.86 17.10
C GLN A 54 -11.16 -4.89 17.71
N ALA A 55 -11.60 -3.94 18.52
CA ALA A 55 -10.73 -2.98 19.18
C ALA A 55 -9.71 -3.68 20.09
N SER A 56 -10.18 -4.63 20.92
CA SER A 56 -9.32 -5.40 21.81
C SER A 56 -8.30 -6.25 21.05
N ALA A 57 -8.71 -6.92 19.97
CA ALA A 57 -7.82 -7.70 19.13
C ALA A 57 -6.73 -6.83 18.44
N LEU A 58 -7.12 -5.64 17.95
CA LEU A 58 -6.19 -4.70 17.33
C LEU A 58 -5.19 -4.11 18.33
N LEU A 59 -5.63 -3.75 19.54
CA LEU A 59 -4.73 -3.25 20.60
C LEU A 59 -3.60 -4.25 20.89
N VAL A 60 -3.96 -5.53 21.09
CA VAL A 60 -2.97 -6.58 21.35
C VAL A 60 -2.04 -6.75 20.16
N ARG A 61 -2.61 -6.82 18.95
CA ARG A 61 -1.82 -7.04 17.74
C ARG A 61 -0.83 -5.91 17.47
N VAL A 62 -1.27 -4.65 17.60
CA VAL A 62 -0.38 -3.49 17.36
C VAL A 62 0.72 -3.39 18.43
N ASP A 63 0.43 -3.77 19.68
CA ASP A 63 1.44 -3.84 20.73
C ASP A 63 2.54 -4.89 20.39
N ASP A 64 2.13 -6.05 19.88
CA ASP A 64 3.07 -7.08 19.43
C ASP A 64 3.83 -6.66 18.17
N ASP A 65 3.15 -6.07 17.18
CA ASP A 65 3.76 -5.56 15.95
C ASP A 65 4.77 -4.44 16.26
N LEU A 66 4.48 -3.56 17.21
CA LEU A 66 5.38 -2.49 17.67
C LEU A 66 6.66 -3.05 18.27
N ARG A 67 6.55 -4.03 19.17
CA ARG A 67 7.72 -4.69 19.77
C ARG A 67 8.59 -5.40 18.73
N GLY A 68 7.94 -6.07 17.77
CA GLY A 68 8.64 -6.69 16.64
C GLY A 68 9.39 -5.65 15.79
N SER A 69 8.73 -4.53 15.49
CA SER A 69 9.31 -3.43 14.72
C SER A 69 10.49 -2.75 15.42
N GLU A 70 10.46 -2.63 16.75
CA GLU A 70 11.60 -2.12 17.54
C GLU A 70 12.83 -3.03 17.42
N GLN A 71 12.64 -4.34 17.40
CA GLN A 71 13.73 -5.30 17.18
C GLN A 71 14.28 -5.21 15.75
N GLU A 72 13.40 -5.14 14.76
CA GLU A 72 13.78 -4.97 13.35
C GLU A 72 14.51 -3.65 13.10
N LEU A 73 14.12 -2.56 13.78
CA LEU A 73 14.84 -1.28 13.73
C LEU A 73 16.29 -1.43 14.18
N GLY A 74 16.54 -2.16 15.27
CA GLY A 74 17.90 -2.44 15.74
C GLY A 74 18.75 -3.15 14.69
N PHE A 75 18.18 -4.13 13.98
CA PHE A 75 18.86 -4.81 12.87
C PHE A 75 19.06 -3.89 11.67
N ALA A 76 18.05 -3.10 11.32
CA ALA A 76 18.13 -2.15 10.20
C ALA A 76 19.22 -1.09 10.42
N GLN A 77 19.31 -0.54 11.63
CA GLN A 77 20.37 0.42 12.00
C GLN A 77 21.78 -0.20 11.95
N ALA A 78 21.93 -1.45 12.38
CA ALA A 78 23.21 -2.15 12.34
C ALA A 78 23.64 -2.47 10.89
N GLN A 79 22.72 -2.77 10.00
CA GLN A 79 22.99 -3.20 8.63
C GLN A 79 23.10 -2.02 7.66
N PHE A 80 22.19 -1.05 7.73
CA PHE A 80 22.06 0.05 6.77
C PHE A 80 22.50 1.41 7.34
N GLY A 81 22.74 1.50 8.63
CA GLY A 81 23.07 2.74 9.33
C GLY A 81 21.85 3.49 9.85
N ALA A 82 22.06 4.38 10.81
CA ALA A 82 20.99 5.12 11.48
C ALA A 82 20.23 6.06 10.54
N GLU A 83 20.92 6.71 9.59
CA GLU A 83 20.30 7.64 8.63
C GLU A 83 19.30 6.91 7.70
N ALA A 84 19.65 5.74 7.19
CA ALA A 84 18.76 4.94 6.35
C ALA A 84 17.56 4.36 7.13
N ALA A 85 17.73 4.13 8.44
CA ALA A 85 16.69 3.60 9.31
C ALA A 85 15.81 4.68 9.97
N GLU A 86 16.14 5.96 9.83
CA GLU A 86 15.43 7.08 10.46
C GLU A 86 13.93 7.13 10.15
N PRO A 87 13.47 6.96 8.89
CA PRO A 87 12.03 6.96 8.60
C PRO A 87 11.28 5.85 9.33
N PHE A 88 11.93 4.70 9.56
CA PHE A 88 11.33 3.59 10.30
C PHE A 88 11.27 3.89 11.81
N ALA A 89 12.32 4.52 12.35
CA ALA A 89 12.31 4.96 13.73
C ALA A 89 11.17 5.94 14.00
N GLN A 90 10.93 6.91 13.09
CA GLN A 90 9.84 7.86 13.20
C GLN A 90 8.47 7.14 13.14
N ALA A 91 8.28 6.19 12.23
CA ALA A 91 7.03 5.43 12.13
C ALA A 91 6.75 4.62 13.41
N ILE A 92 7.77 4.06 14.05
CA ILE A 92 7.66 3.36 15.34
C ILE A 92 7.19 4.33 16.45
N GLU A 93 7.79 5.52 16.54
CA GLU A 93 7.37 6.53 17.51
C GLU A 93 5.94 7.02 17.29
N GLU A 94 5.53 7.23 16.04
CA GLU A 94 4.16 7.58 15.69
C GLU A 94 3.18 6.46 16.04
N ALA A 95 3.50 5.21 15.72
CA ALA A 95 2.70 4.04 16.08
C ALA A 95 2.56 3.89 17.59
N ARG A 96 3.64 4.11 18.35
CA ARG A 96 3.64 4.11 19.82
C ARG A 96 2.69 5.19 20.36
N ALA A 97 2.72 6.40 19.83
CA ALA A 97 1.82 7.48 20.24
C ALA A 97 0.35 7.14 19.95
N GLN A 98 0.05 6.56 18.78
CA GLN A 98 -1.30 6.11 18.44
C GLN A 98 -1.79 4.99 19.38
N LEU A 99 -0.93 4.03 19.68
CA LEU A 99 -1.25 2.93 20.59
C LEU A 99 -1.51 3.43 22.01
N GLN A 100 -0.71 4.37 22.51
CA GLN A 100 -0.93 5.00 23.84
C GLN A 100 -2.26 5.74 23.89
N ALA A 101 -2.60 6.51 22.84
CA ALA A 101 -3.88 7.19 22.75
C ALA A 101 -5.06 6.21 22.72
N ALA A 102 -4.91 5.09 22.00
CA ALA A 102 -5.90 4.02 21.96
C ALA A 102 -6.08 3.34 23.32
N PHE A 103 -5.02 3.09 24.07
CA PHE A 103 -5.11 2.58 25.45
C PHE A 103 -5.78 3.56 26.41
N THR A 104 -5.56 4.87 26.23
CA THR A 104 -6.24 5.88 27.03
C THR A 104 -7.75 5.86 26.80
N LEU A 105 -8.21 5.71 25.53
CA LEU A 105 -9.62 5.54 25.23
C LEU A 105 -10.17 4.23 25.79
N ARG A 106 -9.40 3.15 25.77
CA ARG A 106 -9.80 1.88 26.39
C ARG A 106 -9.98 2.02 27.89
N GLN A 107 -9.09 2.74 28.59
CA GLN A 107 -9.23 3.00 30.01
C GLN A 107 -10.49 3.82 30.35
N GLN A 108 -10.89 4.75 29.48
CA GLN A 108 -12.13 5.50 29.64
C GLN A 108 -13.37 4.60 29.51
N LEU A 109 -13.34 3.63 28.59
CA LEU A 109 -14.42 2.64 28.43
C LEU A 109 -14.52 1.67 29.62
N ASP A 110 -13.42 1.46 30.33
CA ASP A 110 -13.33 0.51 31.46
C ASP A 110 -13.51 1.19 32.83
N ASP A 111 -13.73 2.53 32.87
CA ASP A 111 -13.96 3.23 34.11
C ASP A 111 -15.38 2.96 34.69
N ASP A 112 -15.58 3.36 35.94
CA ASP A 112 -16.88 3.14 36.66
C ASP A 112 -17.98 4.13 36.22
N ILE A 113 -17.72 5.02 35.26
CA ILE A 113 -18.69 6.03 34.80
C ILE A 113 -19.49 5.44 33.64
N PRO A 114 -20.84 5.38 33.75
CA PRO A 114 -21.64 4.80 32.67
C PRO A 114 -21.62 5.66 31.40
N ASP A 115 -21.11 5.08 30.31
CA ASP A 115 -21.13 5.68 28.99
C ASP A 115 -22.44 5.39 28.25
N THR A 116 -22.81 6.32 27.39
CA THR A 116 -23.91 6.07 26.46
C THR A 116 -23.44 5.11 25.36
N PRO A 117 -24.35 4.29 24.80
CA PRO A 117 -24.00 3.40 23.67
C PRO A 117 -23.36 4.13 22.47
N GLN A 118 -23.67 5.41 22.29
CA GLN A 118 -23.08 6.23 21.25
C GLN A 118 -21.63 6.60 21.56
N GLN A 119 -21.32 7.00 22.78
CA GLN A 119 -19.95 7.29 23.23
C GLN A 119 -19.06 6.05 23.13
N GLN A 120 -19.58 4.90 23.60
CA GLN A 120 -18.87 3.63 23.47
C GLN A 120 -18.54 3.32 22.02
N ARG A 121 -19.49 3.49 21.10
CA ARG A 121 -19.28 3.29 19.67
C ARG A 121 -18.22 4.24 19.10
N GLU A 122 -18.27 5.51 19.44
CA GLU A 122 -17.31 6.53 19.01
C GLU A 122 -15.89 6.19 19.47
N TRP A 123 -15.71 5.85 20.73
CA TRP A 123 -14.41 5.50 21.28
C TRP A 123 -13.85 4.19 20.73
N LEU A 124 -14.70 3.15 20.60
CA LEU A 124 -14.29 1.89 19.98
C LEU A 124 -13.88 2.09 18.51
N SER A 125 -14.62 2.89 17.76
CA SER A 125 -14.27 3.22 16.37
C SER A 125 -12.96 4.00 16.28
N GLU A 126 -12.70 4.91 17.20
CA GLU A 126 -11.45 5.67 17.28
C GLU A 126 -10.26 4.78 17.65
N ILE A 127 -10.43 3.83 18.60
CA ILE A 127 -9.41 2.83 18.93
C ILE A 127 -9.07 2.02 17.68
N ILE A 128 -10.07 1.52 16.96
CA ILE A 128 -9.90 0.74 15.73
C ILE A 128 -9.16 1.55 14.67
N ALA A 129 -9.55 2.81 14.46
CA ALA A 129 -8.91 3.68 13.48
C ALA A 129 -7.43 3.93 13.80
N ARG A 130 -7.10 4.26 15.05
CA ARG A 130 -5.73 4.49 15.50
C ARG A 130 -4.86 3.25 15.37
N CYS A 131 -5.35 2.11 15.84
CA CYS A 131 -4.64 0.85 15.75
C CYS A 131 -4.45 0.40 14.29
N SER A 132 -5.46 0.56 13.43
CA SER A 132 -5.34 0.21 12.01
C SER A 132 -4.29 1.08 11.30
N GLY A 133 -4.31 2.40 11.52
CA GLY A 133 -3.32 3.31 10.95
C GLY A 133 -1.89 3.02 11.43
N ALA A 134 -1.71 2.75 12.72
CA ALA A 134 -0.41 2.36 13.27
C ALA A 134 0.10 1.06 12.64
N LYS A 135 -0.76 0.04 12.53
CA LYS A 135 -0.44 -1.24 11.91
C LYS A 135 0.00 -1.08 10.45
N GLU A 136 -0.80 -0.37 9.64
CA GLU A 136 -0.51 -0.13 8.22
C GLU A 136 0.84 0.60 8.03
N SER A 137 1.14 1.59 8.88
CA SER A 137 2.41 2.29 8.85
C SER A 137 3.60 1.38 9.17
N LEU A 138 3.51 0.57 10.23
CA LEU A 138 4.56 -0.38 10.60
C LEU A 138 4.79 -1.44 9.51
N GLU A 139 3.73 -2.00 8.93
CA GLU A 139 3.82 -3.00 7.84
C GLU A 139 4.50 -2.42 6.59
N ALA A 140 4.16 -1.20 6.18
CA ALA A 140 4.75 -0.54 5.02
C ALA A 140 6.27 -0.33 5.19
N HIS A 141 6.72 0.06 6.38
CA HIS A 141 8.14 0.23 6.67
C HIS A 141 8.89 -1.09 6.77
N THR A 142 8.31 -2.11 7.40
CA THR A 142 8.89 -3.46 7.46
C THR A 142 9.07 -4.05 6.06
N GLU A 143 8.09 -3.86 5.18
CA GLU A 143 8.18 -4.29 3.78
C GLU A 143 9.29 -3.55 3.03
N SER A 144 9.44 -2.24 3.27
CA SER A 144 10.50 -1.44 2.65
C SER A 144 11.90 -1.94 3.02
N PHE A 145 12.13 -2.30 4.29
CA PHE A 145 13.40 -2.90 4.73
C PHE A 145 13.63 -4.30 4.18
N SER A 146 12.59 -5.10 4.06
CA SER A 146 12.69 -6.41 3.41
C SER A 146 13.16 -6.28 1.96
N ARG A 147 12.64 -5.30 1.22
CA ARG A 147 13.09 -5.00 -0.15
C ARG A 147 14.54 -4.51 -0.20
N LEU A 148 14.97 -3.67 0.76
CA LEU A 148 16.37 -3.24 0.84
C LEU A 148 17.32 -4.42 1.07
N ARG A 149 16.97 -5.36 1.95
CA ARG A 149 17.73 -6.60 2.17
C ARG A 149 17.84 -7.44 0.90
N GLU A 150 16.75 -7.57 0.13
CA GLU A 150 16.78 -8.28 -1.14
C GLU A 150 17.71 -7.61 -2.16
N VAL A 151 17.67 -6.29 -2.26
CA VAL A 151 18.57 -5.53 -3.16
C VAL A 151 20.02 -5.73 -2.74
N GLU A 152 20.35 -5.65 -1.46
CA GLU A 152 21.70 -5.88 -0.94
C GLU A 152 22.20 -7.29 -1.26
N GLN A 153 21.38 -8.32 -1.03
CA GLN A 153 21.73 -9.70 -1.33
C GLN A 153 21.99 -9.94 -2.81
N ARG A 154 21.27 -9.26 -3.70
CA ARG A 154 21.39 -9.37 -5.16
C ARG A 154 22.49 -8.48 -5.75
N ALA A 155 22.92 -7.46 -5.02
CA ALA A 155 23.90 -6.48 -5.51
C ALA A 155 25.21 -7.11 -6.05
N PRO A 156 25.84 -8.12 -5.41
CA PRO A 156 27.05 -8.74 -5.92
C PRO A 156 26.85 -9.43 -7.27
N GLU A 157 25.72 -10.08 -7.46
CA GLU A 157 25.35 -10.74 -8.72
C GLU A 157 25.13 -9.72 -9.84
N VAL A 158 24.35 -8.68 -9.57
CA VAL A 158 24.06 -7.60 -10.52
C VAL A 158 25.34 -6.86 -10.91
N LEU A 159 26.22 -6.58 -9.95
CA LEU A 159 27.52 -5.97 -10.23
C LEU A 159 28.41 -6.84 -11.12
N THR A 160 28.38 -8.16 -10.92
CA THR A 160 29.11 -9.09 -11.78
C THR A 160 28.55 -9.08 -13.20
N GLN A 161 27.24 -9.16 -13.36
CA GLN A 161 26.56 -9.09 -14.66
C GLN A 161 26.87 -7.78 -15.40
N LEU A 162 26.84 -6.65 -14.69
CA LEU A 162 27.18 -5.34 -15.25
C LEU A 162 28.63 -5.28 -15.70
N ARG A 163 29.56 -5.77 -14.88
CA ARG A 163 30.99 -5.83 -15.24
C ARG A 163 31.23 -6.66 -16.49
N ASP A 164 30.55 -7.79 -16.61
CA ASP A 164 30.68 -8.69 -17.75
C ASP A 164 30.04 -8.10 -19.03
N ALA A 165 29.03 -7.24 -18.89
CA ALA A 165 28.38 -6.56 -20.01
C ALA A 165 29.19 -5.40 -20.58
N VAL A 166 30.05 -4.74 -19.79
CA VAL A 166 30.84 -3.55 -20.19
C VAL A 166 31.68 -3.81 -21.44
N PRO A 167 32.49 -4.90 -21.55
CA PRO A 167 33.32 -5.14 -22.75
C PRO A 167 32.48 -5.25 -24.03
N GLY A 168 31.28 -5.83 -23.94
CA GLY A 168 30.37 -5.94 -25.07
C GLY A 168 29.83 -4.59 -25.55
N VAL A 169 29.58 -3.67 -24.62
CA VAL A 169 29.18 -2.30 -24.97
C VAL A 169 30.34 -1.51 -25.58
N GLU A 170 31.54 -1.62 -25.01
CA GLU A 170 32.76 -0.98 -25.53
C GLU A 170 33.08 -1.47 -26.93
N GLY A 171 32.97 -2.78 -27.20
CA GLY A 171 33.16 -3.36 -28.53
C GLY A 171 32.19 -2.82 -29.57
N ARG A 172 30.89 -2.69 -29.22
CA ARG A 172 29.88 -2.07 -30.11
C ARG A 172 30.14 -0.60 -30.35
N LEU A 173 30.59 0.12 -29.34
CA LEU A 173 30.95 1.54 -29.48
C LEU A 173 32.15 1.73 -30.41
N ALA A 174 33.19 0.88 -30.27
CA ALA A 174 34.36 0.91 -31.13
C ALA A 174 33.98 0.57 -32.59
N ALA A 175 33.16 -0.45 -32.81
CA ALA A 175 32.67 -0.81 -34.15
C ALA A 175 31.84 0.33 -34.77
N GLY A 176 30.97 0.96 -34.01
CA GLY A 176 30.19 2.13 -34.46
C GLY A 176 31.06 3.33 -34.84
N ARG A 177 32.08 3.65 -34.04
CA ARG A 177 33.05 4.69 -34.37
C ARG A 177 33.82 4.43 -35.65
N ASN A 178 34.26 3.17 -35.85
CA ASN A 178 34.96 2.77 -37.08
C ASN A 178 34.04 2.90 -38.31
N ALA A 179 32.80 2.42 -38.21
CA ALA A 179 31.81 2.55 -39.29
C ALA A 179 31.51 4.04 -39.63
N MET A 180 31.40 4.91 -38.63
CA MET A 180 31.23 6.33 -38.85
C MET A 180 32.47 6.97 -39.52
N GLY A 181 33.67 6.55 -39.14
CA GLY A 181 34.92 7.01 -39.78
C GLY A 181 34.99 6.58 -41.26
N GLU A 182 34.63 5.34 -41.58
CA GLU A 182 34.56 4.86 -42.97
C GLU A 182 33.52 5.61 -43.80
N LEU A 183 32.34 5.86 -43.25
CA LEU A 183 31.29 6.64 -43.91
C LEU A 183 31.71 8.10 -44.13
N SER A 184 32.33 8.75 -43.16
CA SER A 184 32.80 10.11 -43.29
C SER A 184 33.90 10.24 -44.36
N THR A 185 34.78 9.22 -44.48
CA THR A 185 35.81 9.20 -45.53
C THR A 185 35.20 8.97 -46.93
N ARG A 186 34.13 8.16 -47.02
CA ARG A 186 33.44 7.85 -48.28
C ARG A 186 32.59 8.99 -48.83
N TYR A 187 32.01 9.81 -47.94
CA TYR A 187 31.05 10.89 -48.29
C TYR A 187 31.57 12.32 -48.00
N ALA A 188 32.87 12.49 -47.74
CA ALA A 188 33.53 13.77 -47.55
C ALA A 188 33.98 14.42 -48.88
N GLU A 189 33.10 14.39 -49.93
CA GLU A 189 33.24 15.19 -51.13
C GLU A 189 32.26 16.33 -51.13
#